data_f8ef5bf4e31c87faf7dcfa920d7c58ca
#
_entry.id   f8ef5bf4e31c87faf7dcfa920d7c58ca
#
_cell.length_a   1.000
_cell.length_b   1.000
_cell.length_c   1.000
_cell.angle_alpha   90.00
_cell.angle_beta   90.00
_cell.angle_gamma   90.00
#
_symmetry.space_group_name_H-M   'P 1'
#
loop_
_entity.id
_entity.type
_entity.pdbx_description
1 polymer ?
#
loop_
_entity_poly.entity_id
_entity_poly.type
_entity_poly.pdbx_seq_one_letter_code
_entity_poly.pdbx_strand_id
1 'polypeptide(L)'
;MKNRVNLKKYLIMCTIIFLFFVMGFYVINQIQYSQYTRNVNAIINQIVAEIQEKYPDVDTNEIIQILNREETNVSNVLLEYGINIEEDSVILKNDTAHTRFLLVNIAMVLLFFICIVVIFGVYQKNQRKKIDEITKYIEEINNRNYTLDIQDNSEDELSILKNELYKITVMLKEQAENSKNDKISLKKSLEDISHQLKTPLTSITIMLDNILDNKNMGVETRNEFIKDIHREIANMNFFVQTLLKLSKFDADTITFNDKQEKIKDIVKESIRNVSTLCDLKNMEIVVNSTSYEFVEPGIKNNLKEEIKEIGAIIEEREEVKTQQKPQQFKSPTVVCDLKWQVEAITNILKNSVEHSKENSKIYIKYDENNMYSEIVIKDNGIGIDKDDIKHIFERFYKGKNSSKDSVGIGLALAKTIIEKNNGYITVDSEVGKGTTFCIRYLK
;
A
#
# COMPACT_ATOMS: atom_id res chain seq x y z
N MET A 1 0.22 -16.70 -19.24
CA MET A 1 0.02 -16.79 -20.69
C MET A 1 1.33 -17.00 -21.47
N LYS A 2 2.44 -16.38 -21.14
CA LYS A 2 3.74 -16.44 -21.84
C LYS A 2 4.57 -17.70 -21.57
N ASN A 3 4.43 -18.35 -20.40
CA ASN A 3 4.97 -19.71 -20.19
C ASN A 3 4.28 -20.71 -21.09
N ARG A 4 2.98 -20.55 -21.35
CA ARG A 4 2.29 -21.29 -22.43
C ARG A 4 2.86 -20.95 -23.80
N VAL A 5 3.33 -19.74 -24.01
CA VAL A 5 3.97 -19.32 -25.28
C VAL A 5 5.37 -19.92 -25.41
N ASN A 6 6.18 -19.92 -24.32
CA ASN A 6 7.50 -20.54 -24.34
C ASN A 6 7.40 -22.07 -24.43
N LEU A 7 6.54 -22.69 -23.64
CA LEU A 7 6.26 -24.12 -23.74
C LEU A 7 5.74 -24.48 -25.16
N LYS A 8 4.83 -23.67 -25.73
CA LYS A 8 4.37 -23.83 -27.11
C LYS A 8 5.52 -23.71 -28.13
N LYS A 9 6.47 -22.79 -27.94
CA LYS A 9 7.64 -22.67 -28.83
C LYS A 9 8.52 -23.93 -28.80
N TYR A 10 8.82 -24.45 -27.59
CA TYR A 10 9.58 -25.70 -27.46
C TYR A 10 8.80 -26.89 -27.99
N LEU A 11 7.50 -26.95 -27.79
CA LEU A 11 6.62 -27.99 -28.31
C LEU A 11 6.54 -27.93 -29.85
N ILE A 12 6.41 -26.72 -30.43
CA ILE A 12 6.45 -26.51 -31.89
C ILE A 12 7.81 -26.92 -32.46
N MET A 13 8.91 -26.54 -31.80
CA MET A 13 10.25 -26.93 -32.21
C MET A 13 10.44 -28.45 -32.18
N CYS A 14 9.97 -29.12 -31.12
CA CYS A 14 9.96 -30.58 -31.05
C CYS A 14 9.11 -31.23 -32.14
N THR A 15 7.92 -30.68 -32.43
CA THR A 15 7.07 -31.22 -33.52
C THR A 15 7.67 -31.01 -34.89
N ILE A 16 8.32 -29.87 -35.17
CA ILE A 16 9.04 -29.64 -36.43
C ILE A 16 10.19 -30.63 -36.58
N ILE A 17 11.00 -30.84 -35.51
CA ILE A 17 12.10 -31.81 -35.51
C ILE A 17 11.55 -33.22 -35.73
N PHE A 18 10.47 -33.60 -35.04
CA PHE A 18 9.82 -34.89 -35.24
C PHE A 18 9.38 -35.10 -36.66
N LEU A 19 8.70 -34.13 -37.30
CA LEU A 19 8.27 -34.19 -38.70
C LEU A 19 9.46 -34.33 -39.64
N PHE A 20 10.57 -33.60 -39.38
CA PHE A 20 11.78 -33.71 -40.15
C PHE A 20 12.38 -35.12 -40.08
N PHE A 21 12.43 -35.72 -38.90
CA PHE A 21 12.90 -37.09 -38.71
C PHE A 21 11.97 -38.13 -39.36
N VAL A 22 10.66 -37.97 -39.27
CA VAL A 22 9.70 -38.85 -39.95
C VAL A 22 9.85 -38.78 -41.45
N MET A 23 10.04 -37.56 -42.01
CA MET A 23 10.27 -37.38 -43.45
C MET A 23 11.60 -37.99 -43.86
N GLY A 24 12.67 -37.78 -43.09
CA GLY A 24 13.99 -38.40 -43.37
C GLY A 24 13.92 -39.92 -43.34
N PHE A 25 13.25 -40.48 -42.32
CA PHE A 25 13.04 -41.90 -42.21
C PHE A 25 12.27 -42.47 -43.40
N TYR A 26 11.22 -41.77 -43.85
CA TYR A 26 10.46 -42.16 -45.03
C TYR A 26 11.33 -42.17 -46.32
N VAL A 27 12.14 -41.12 -46.53
CA VAL A 27 13.02 -41.03 -47.69
C VAL A 27 14.08 -42.14 -47.69
N ILE A 28 14.69 -42.42 -46.51
CA ILE A 28 15.67 -43.49 -46.38
C ILE A 28 15.04 -44.85 -46.69
N ASN A 29 13.84 -45.11 -46.17
CA ASN A 29 13.13 -46.36 -46.48
C ASN A 29 12.80 -46.48 -47.96
N GLN A 30 12.39 -45.41 -48.67
CA GLN A 30 12.14 -45.42 -50.11
C GLN A 30 13.42 -45.71 -50.93
N ILE A 31 14.53 -45.13 -50.56
CA ILE A 31 15.81 -45.37 -51.18
C ILE A 31 16.22 -46.86 -51.03
N GLN A 32 16.08 -47.38 -49.83
CA GLN A 32 16.42 -48.77 -49.52
C GLN A 32 15.49 -49.76 -50.26
N TYR A 33 14.17 -49.46 -50.28
CA TYR A 33 13.21 -50.25 -51.01
C TYR A 33 13.55 -50.25 -52.54
N SER A 34 13.90 -49.10 -53.08
CA SER A 34 14.33 -49.00 -54.48
C SER A 34 15.61 -49.80 -54.78
N GLN A 35 16.61 -49.75 -53.82
CA GLN A 35 17.82 -50.56 -54.00
C GLN A 35 17.52 -52.07 -53.88
N TYR A 36 16.67 -52.48 -52.97
CA TYR A 36 16.20 -53.83 -52.81
C TYR A 36 15.54 -54.33 -54.10
N THR A 37 14.59 -53.57 -54.70
CA THR A 37 13.89 -53.89 -55.92
C THR A 37 14.86 -54.00 -57.12
N ARG A 38 15.87 -53.12 -57.20
CA ARG A 38 16.88 -53.20 -58.27
C ARG A 38 17.72 -54.46 -58.14
N ASN A 39 18.10 -54.85 -56.92
CA ASN A 39 18.87 -56.07 -56.70
C ASN A 39 18.07 -57.33 -57.05
N VAL A 40 16.78 -57.36 -56.63
CA VAL A 40 15.89 -58.47 -56.98
C VAL A 40 15.75 -58.56 -58.53
N ASN A 41 15.50 -57.43 -59.21
CA ASN A 41 15.37 -57.39 -60.66
C ASN A 41 16.67 -57.80 -61.36
N ALA A 42 17.84 -57.45 -60.84
CA ALA A 42 19.13 -57.85 -61.33
C ALA A 42 19.33 -59.38 -61.28
N ILE A 43 18.97 -59.97 -60.12
CA ILE A 43 18.99 -61.44 -59.94
C ILE A 43 18.04 -62.15 -60.90
N ILE A 44 16.80 -61.63 -61.03
CA ILE A 44 15.82 -62.17 -61.98
C ILE A 44 16.37 -62.11 -63.41
N ASN A 45 16.91 -60.95 -63.83
CA ASN A 45 17.50 -60.79 -65.14
C ASN A 45 18.65 -61.76 -65.36
N GLN A 46 19.49 -61.98 -64.35
CA GLN A 46 20.60 -62.97 -64.51
C GLN A 46 20.04 -64.36 -64.63
N ILE A 47 19.02 -64.78 -63.88
CA ILE A 47 18.38 -66.10 -63.98
C ILE A 47 17.76 -66.27 -65.35
N VAL A 48 17.06 -65.27 -65.90
CA VAL A 48 16.47 -65.30 -67.25
C VAL A 48 17.53 -65.43 -68.29
N ALA A 49 18.65 -64.68 -68.24
CA ALA A 49 19.75 -64.73 -69.15
C ALA A 49 20.43 -66.13 -69.17
N GLU A 50 20.66 -66.74 -67.98
CA GLU A 50 21.23 -68.10 -67.89
C GLU A 50 20.29 -69.17 -68.48
N ILE A 51 18.97 -69.00 -68.25
CA ILE A 51 17.95 -69.92 -68.84
C ILE A 51 17.98 -69.83 -70.40
N GLN A 52 18.02 -68.60 -70.96
CA GLN A 52 18.07 -68.37 -72.37
C GLN A 52 19.35 -68.94 -73.01
N GLU A 53 20.48 -68.81 -72.37
CA GLU A 53 21.77 -69.33 -72.82
C GLU A 53 21.78 -70.88 -72.89
N LYS A 54 21.21 -71.48 -71.85
CA LYS A 54 21.21 -72.95 -71.66
C LYS A 54 20.09 -73.67 -72.46
N TYR A 55 18.97 -72.94 -72.69
CA TYR A 55 17.78 -73.48 -73.37
C TYR A 55 17.30 -72.47 -74.47
N PRO A 56 17.92 -72.41 -75.62
CA PRO A 56 17.63 -71.42 -76.66
C PRO A 56 16.24 -71.53 -77.30
N ASP A 57 15.59 -72.70 -77.19
CA ASP A 57 14.26 -72.96 -77.70
C ASP A 57 13.08 -72.46 -76.88
N VAL A 58 13.36 -71.90 -75.70
CA VAL A 58 12.31 -71.33 -74.79
C VAL A 58 11.90 -69.96 -75.31
N ASP A 59 10.60 -69.77 -75.57
CA ASP A 59 10.07 -68.46 -75.96
C ASP A 59 10.16 -67.41 -74.85
N THR A 60 10.88 -66.31 -75.13
CA THR A 60 11.04 -65.22 -74.22
C THR A 60 9.70 -64.61 -73.73
N ASN A 61 8.68 -64.64 -74.64
CA ASN A 61 7.33 -64.16 -74.26
C ASN A 61 6.66 -65.06 -73.22
N GLU A 62 6.93 -66.35 -73.23
CA GLU A 62 6.40 -67.30 -72.26
C GLU A 62 7.02 -67.04 -70.85
N ILE A 63 8.33 -66.74 -70.80
CA ILE A 63 8.98 -66.37 -69.55
C ILE A 63 8.41 -65.06 -69.02
N ILE A 64 8.17 -64.03 -69.86
CA ILE A 64 7.58 -62.75 -69.45
C ILE A 64 6.15 -62.96 -68.94
N GLN A 65 5.35 -63.82 -69.56
CA GLN A 65 4.02 -64.16 -69.11
C GLN A 65 4.03 -64.83 -67.69
N ILE A 66 5.00 -65.72 -67.46
CA ILE A 66 5.19 -66.38 -66.13
C ILE A 66 5.56 -65.32 -65.08
N LEU A 67 6.48 -64.41 -65.40
CA LEU A 67 6.90 -63.37 -64.47
C LEU A 67 5.77 -62.33 -64.12
N ASN A 68 4.85 -62.12 -65.02
CA ASN A 68 3.72 -61.21 -64.85
C ASN A 68 2.43 -61.89 -64.35
N ARG A 69 2.44 -63.18 -64.03
CA ARG A 69 1.30 -63.89 -63.49
C ARG A 69 1.08 -63.57 -62.03
N GLU A 70 -0.05 -62.98 -61.69
CA GLU A 70 -0.45 -62.69 -60.33
C GLU A 70 -0.91 -63.96 -59.52
N GLU A 71 -0.99 -65.14 -60.13
CA GLU A 71 -1.45 -66.33 -59.47
C GLU A 71 -0.35 -67.02 -58.65
N THR A 72 -0.55 -67.15 -57.38
CA THR A 72 0.37 -67.64 -56.34
C THR A 72 0.23 -69.14 -56.04
N ASN A 73 -0.29 -69.96 -56.94
CA ASN A 73 -0.31 -71.41 -56.71
C ASN A 73 0.92 -72.08 -57.41
N VAL A 74 2.08 -71.54 -57.00
CA VAL A 74 3.34 -72.23 -57.36
C VAL A 74 3.61 -73.18 -56.19
N SER A 75 3.49 -74.49 -56.43
CA SER A 75 4.00 -75.50 -55.52
C SER A 75 5.47 -75.17 -55.25
N ASN A 76 5.86 -75.31 -53.97
CA ASN A 76 7.23 -74.99 -53.52
C ASN A 76 8.20 -76.00 -54.11
N VAL A 77 8.48 -75.86 -55.43
CA VAL A 77 9.34 -76.74 -56.22
C VAL A 77 10.74 -76.85 -55.64
N LEU A 78 11.21 -75.76 -54.97
CA LEU A 78 12.53 -75.71 -54.33
C LEU A 78 12.57 -76.53 -53.05
N LEU A 79 11.43 -76.78 -52.39
CA LEU A 79 11.33 -77.66 -51.20
C LEU A 79 11.64 -79.11 -51.57
N GLU A 80 11.25 -79.59 -52.79
CA GLU A 80 11.60 -80.92 -53.30
C GLU A 80 13.12 -81.11 -53.47
N TYR A 81 13.84 -80.01 -53.62
CA TYR A 81 15.29 -80.03 -53.73
C TYR A 81 15.96 -79.65 -52.40
N GLY A 82 15.23 -79.67 -51.30
CA GLY A 82 15.75 -79.43 -49.97
C GLY A 82 16.04 -77.94 -49.68
N ILE A 83 15.48 -77.01 -50.44
CA ILE A 83 15.63 -75.56 -50.30
C ILE A 83 14.30 -75.00 -49.73
N ASN A 84 14.30 -74.63 -48.44
CA ASN A 84 13.14 -73.96 -47.86
C ASN A 84 13.27 -72.43 -48.01
N ILE A 85 12.43 -71.83 -48.88
CA ILE A 85 12.45 -70.40 -49.18
C ILE A 85 12.08 -69.57 -47.97
N GLU A 86 11.30 -70.10 -47.00
CA GLU A 86 10.93 -69.39 -45.83
C GLU A 86 12.05 -69.38 -44.75
N GLU A 87 12.83 -70.43 -44.63
CA GLU A 87 13.91 -70.57 -43.65
C GLU A 87 15.29 -70.23 -44.22
N ASP A 88 15.57 -70.71 -45.47
CA ASP A 88 16.83 -70.44 -46.19
C ASP A 88 16.61 -69.42 -47.29
N SER A 89 16.77 -68.11 -46.97
CA SER A 89 16.73 -67.07 -47.98
C SER A 89 18.01 -67.08 -48.86
N VAL A 90 18.18 -68.20 -49.61
CA VAL A 90 19.32 -68.43 -50.47
C VAL A 90 19.47 -67.38 -51.56
N ILE A 91 18.33 -66.74 -51.97
CA ILE A 91 18.28 -65.77 -53.08
C ILE A 91 18.65 -64.35 -52.55
N LEU A 92 18.50 -64.06 -51.26
CA LEU A 92 18.69 -62.74 -50.75
C LEU A 92 19.66 -62.67 -49.51
N LYS A 93 20.65 -63.59 -49.52
CA LYS A 93 21.70 -63.60 -48.45
C LYS A 93 22.63 -62.40 -48.65
N ASN A 94 22.04 -61.18 -48.50
CA ASN A 94 22.78 -59.94 -48.42
C ASN A 94 22.70 -59.40 -47.00
N ASP A 95 23.24 -60.15 -46.02
CA ASP A 95 23.30 -59.78 -44.58
C ASP A 95 23.86 -58.38 -44.39
N THR A 96 24.73 -57.92 -45.32
CA THR A 96 25.36 -56.60 -45.24
C THR A 96 24.37 -55.46 -45.55
N ALA A 97 23.38 -55.68 -46.41
CA ALA A 97 22.36 -54.68 -46.77
C ALA A 97 21.34 -54.53 -45.60
N HIS A 98 20.93 -55.63 -45.03
CA HIS A 98 19.99 -55.65 -43.87
C HIS A 98 20.63 -55.02 -42.63
N THR A 99 21.88 -55.40 -42.33
CA THR A 99 22.62 -54.80 -41.19
C THR A 99 22.85 -53.29 -41.39
N ARG A 100 23.18 -52.80 -42.56
CA ARG A 100 23.27 -51.36 -42.88
C ARG A 100 21.94 -50.65 -42.66
N PHE A 101 20.82 -51.27 -43.12
CA PHE A 101 19.48 -50.73 -42.92
C PHE A 101 19.16 -50.56 -41.44
N LEU A 102 19.38 -51.57 -40.60
CA LEU A 102 19.15 -51.52 -39.16
C LEU A 102 20.05 -50.46 -38.52
N LEU A 103 21.32 -50.38 -38.87
CA LEU A 103 22.27 -49.41 -38.29
C LEU A 103 21.85 -47.97 -38.60
N VAL A 104 21.43 -47.66 -39.84
CA VAL A 104 20.98 -46.31 -40.22
C VAL A 104 19.70 -45.93 -39.46
N ASN A 105 18.74 -46.85 -39.34
CA ASN A 105 17.51 -46.58 -38.59
C ASN A 105 17.79 -46.37 -37.07
N ILE A 106 18.66 -47.20 -36.47
CA ILE A 106 19.06 -47.03 -35.07
C ILE A 106 19.80 -45.68 -34.91
N ALA A 107 20.71 -45.30 -35.79
CA ALA A 107 21.41 -44.02 -35.74
C ALA A 107 20.44 -42.84 -35.83
N MET A 108 19.41 -42.90 -36.69
CA MET A 108 18.37 -41.88 -36.79
C MET A 108 17.57 -41.74 -35.48
N VAL A 109 17.15 -42.84 -34.85
CA VAL A 109 16.42 -42.83 -33.59
C VAL A 109 17.31 -42.25 -32.47
N LEU A 110 18.57 -42.64 -32.41
CA LEU A 110 19.51 -42.10 -31.42
C LEU A 110 19.73 -40.60 -31.59
N LEU A 111 19.89 -40.12 -32.84
CA LEU A 111 20.07 -38.71 -33.15
C LEU A 111 18.83 -37.89 -32.75
N PHE A 112 17.64 -38.41 -33.01
CA PHE A 112 16.38 -37.80 -32.55
C PHE A 112 16.33 -37.68 -31.02
N PHE A 113 16.69 -38.74 -30.30
CA PHE A 113 16.72 -38.73 -28.82
C PHE A 113 17.72 -37.70 -28.28
N ILE A 114 18.92 -37.61 -28.87
CA ILE A 114 19.93 -36.59 -28.53
C ILE A 114 19.37 -35.18 -28.69
N CYS A 115 18.68 -34.90 -29.82
CA CYS A 115 18.06 -33.60 -30.04
C CYS A 115 17.05 -33.24 -28.93
N ILE A 116 16.20 -34.17 -28.52
CA ILE A 116 15.24 -33.96 -27.41
C ILE A 116 15.98 -33.66 -26.11
N VAL A 117 17.00 -34.41 -25.76
CA VAL A 117 17.78 -34.20 -24.52
C VAL A 117 18.44 -32.81 -24.51
N VAL A 118 19.01 -32.37 -25.64
CA VAL A 118 19.61 -31.04 -25.76
C VAL A 118 18.58 -29.94 -25.58
N ILE A 119 17.41 -30.06 -26.21
CA ILE A 119 16.32 -29.07 -26.08
C ILE A 119 15.86 -29.00 -24.61
N PHE A 120 15.67 -30.15 -23.96
CA PHE A 120 15.28 -30.22 -22.56
C PHE A 120 16.36 -29.61 -21.64
N GLY A 121 17.64 -29.87 -21.91
CA GLY A 121 18.76 -29.27 -21.17
C GLY A 121 18.79 -27.75 -21.30
N VAL A 122 18.57 -27.18 -22.46
CA VAL A 122 18.50 -25.73 -22.68
C VAL A 122 17.29 -25.13 -21.97
N TYR A 123 16.15 -25.80 -22.01
CA TYR A 123 14.95 -25.38 -21.26
C TYR A 123 15.20 -25.34 -19.75
N GLN A 124 15.75 -26.41 -19.17
CA GLN A 124 16.11 -26.51 -17.76
C GLN A 124 17.09 -25.43 -17.32
N LYS A 125 18.15 -25.17 -18.13
CA LYS A 125 19.13 -24.13 -17.84
C LYS A 125 18.48 -22.73 -17.77
N ASN A 126 17.55 -22.44 -18.69
CA ASN A 126 16.83 -21.17 -18.68
C ASN A 126 15.91 -21.01 -17.47
N GLN A 127 15.24 -22.08 -17.04
CA GLN A 127 14.40 -22.06 -15.84
C GLN A 127 15.23 -21.85 -14.56
N ARG A 128 16.36 -22.53 -14.45
CA ARG A 128 17.27 -22.35 -13.30
C ARG A 128 17.77 -20.92 -13.18
N LYS A 129 18.19 -20.28 -14.27
CA LYS A 129 18.61 -18.88 -14.25
C LYS A 129 17.53 -17.95 -13.70
N LYS A 130 16.27 -18.14 -14.07
CA LYS A 130 15.15 -17.32 -13.57
C LYS A 130 14.89 -17.53 -12.08
N ILE A 131 15.02 -18.78 -11.60
CA ILE A 131 14.89 -19.10 -10.17
C ILE A 131 16.04 -18.48 -9.37
N ASP A 132 17.27 -18.54 -9.88
CA ASP A 132 18.45 -17.94 -9.23
C ASP A 132 18.30 -16.40 -9.11
N GLU A 133 17.74 -15.73 -10.13
CA GLU A 133 17.44 -14.31 -10.09
C GLU A 133 16.42 -13.97 -8.98
N ILE A 134 15.34 -14.74 -8.87
CA ILE A 134 14.33 -14.57 -7.81
C ILE A 134 14.96 -14.82 -6.43
N THR A 135 15.79 -15.85 -6.31
CA THR A 135 16.47 -16.18 -5.05
C THR A 135 17.39 -15.04 -4.60
N LYS A 136 18.20 -14.49 -5.50
CA LYS A 136 19.03 -13.30 -5.21
C LYS A 136 18.19 -12.10 -4.77
N TYR A 137 17.05 -11.89 -5.44
CA TYR A 137 16.15 -10.81 -5.08
C TYR A 137 15.61 -10.96 -3.64
N ILE A 138 15.19 -12.17 -3.27
CA ILE A 138 14.74 -12.47 -1.90
C ILE A 138 15.88 -12.25 -0.89
N GLU A 139 17.11 -12.63 -1.25
CA GLU A 139 18.29 -12.43 -0.39
C GLU A 139 18.56 -10.93 -0.15
N GLU A 140 18.46 -10.09 -1.18
CA GLU A 140 18.59 -8.64 -1.04
C GLU A 140 17.49 -8.04 -0.14
N ILE A 141 16.22 -8.48 -0.30
CA ILE A 141 15.14 -8.08 0.60
C ILE A 141 15.45 -8.45 2.05
N ASN A 142 15.96 -9.66 2.31
CA ASN A 142 16.35 -10.10 3.65
C ASN A 142 17.47 -9.23 4.23
N ASN A 143 18.38 -8.74 3.40
CA ASN A 143 19.42 -7.79 3.77
C ASN A 143 18.92 -6.35 3.91
N ARG A 144 17.59 -6.13 3.85
CA ARG A 144 16.93 -4.83 3.91
C ARG A 144 17.31 -3.87 2.78
N ASN A 145 17.75 -4.40 1.66
CA ASN A 145 17.98 -3.63 0.45
C ASN A 145 16.71 -3.65 -0.42
N TYR A 146 15.91 -2.59 -0.34
CA TYR A 146 14.64 -2.46 -1.06
C TYR A 146 14.76 -1.61 -2.35
N THR A 147 15.97 -1.37 -2.85
CA THR A 147 16.22 -0.46 -3.99
C THR A 147 16.18 -1.16 -5.35
N LEU A 148 15.82 -2.43 -5.38
CA LEU A 148 15.84 -3.24 -6.59
C LEU A 148 14.67 -2.90 -7.51
N ASP A 149 15.01 -2.50 -8.74
CA ASP A 149 14.06 -2.28 -9.81
C ASP A 149 13.89 -3.59 -10.60
N ILE A 150 12.72 -4.23 -10.43
CA ILE A 150 12.37 -5.40 -11.24
C ILE A 150 11.48 -4.94 -12.38
N GLN A 151 12.08 -4.43 -13.43
CA GLN A 151 11.41 -4.23 -14.70
C GLN A 151 11.52 -5.52 -15.54
N ASP A 152 10.67 -6.50 -15.29
CA ASP A 152 10.51 -7.66 -16.17
C ASP A 152 9.13 -7.59 -16.84
N ASN A 153 9.12 -7.21 -18.12
CA ASN A 153 7.94 -7.15 -18.97
C ASN A 153 7.56 -8.53 -19.53
N SER A 154 8.11 -9.62 -18.99
CA SER A 154 7.76 -10.97 -19.42
C SER A 154 6.44 -11.41 -18.80
N GLU A 155 5.50 -11.95 -19.61
CA GLU A 155 4.20 -12.47 -19.13
C GLU A 155 4.27 -13.98 -18.84
N ASP A 156 5.22 -14.45 -18.06
CA ASP A 156 5.29 -15.86 -17.67
C ASP A 156 4.86 -16.04 -16.18
N GLU A 157 4.68 -17.28 -15.73
CA GLU A 157 4.24 -17.57 -14.35
C GLU A 157 5.22 -17.05 -13.31
N LEU A 158 6.52 -17.01 -13.64
CA LEU A 158 7.56 -16.45 -12.77
C LEU A 158 7.51 -14.93 -12.72
N SER A 159 7.01 -14.26 -13.77
CA SER A 159 6.82 -12.81 -13.77
C SER A 159 5.67 -12.39 -12.85
N ILE A 160 4.63 -13.22 -12.73
CA ILE A 160 3.57 -13.00 -11.73
C ILE A 160 4.16 -13.03 -10.32
N LEU A 161 4.98 -14.03 -10.03
CA LEU A 161 5.68 -14.13 -8.74
C LEU A 161 6.62 -12.94 -8.49
N LYS A 162 7.38 -12.50 -9.50
CA LYS A 162 8.22 -11.30 -9.41
C LYS A 162 7.40 -10.04 -9.10
N ASN A 163 6.24 -9.87 -9.75
CA ASN A 163 5.36 -8.73 -9.51
C ASN A 163 4.78 -8.74 -8.09
N GLU A 164 4.40 -9.90 -7.57
CA GLU A 164 3.93 -10.00 -6.18
C GLU A 164 5.07 -9.73 -5.18
N LEU A 165 6.28 -10.23 -5.43
CA LEU A 165 7.45 -9.91 -4.63
C LEU A 165 7.78 -8.41 -4.67
N TYR A 166 7.64 -7.76 -5.82
CA TYR A 166 7.83 -6.31 -5.93
C TYR A 166 6.83 -5.53 -5.07
N LYS A 167 5.54 -5.88 -5.11
CA LYS A 167 4.53 -5.26 -4.25
C LYS A 167 4.86 -5.41 -2.77
N ILE A 168 5.25 -6.63 -2.36
CA ILE A 168 5.68 -6.90 -0.97
C ILE A 168 6.91 -6.04 -0.61
N THR A 169 7.87 -5.90 -1.52
CA THR A 169 9.08 -5.09 -1.29
C THR A 169 8.75 -3.61 -1.12
N VAL A 170 7.85 -3.06 -1.94
CA VAL A 170 7.38 -1.67 -1.80
C VAL A 170 6.69 -1.48 -0.44
N MET A 171 5.81 -2.40 -0.05
CA MET A 171 5.14 -2.35 1.25
C MET A 171 6.12 -2.43 2.42
N LEU A 172 7.12 -3.33 2.36
CA LEU A 172 8.16 -3.45 3.39
C LEU A 172 9.04 -2.20 3.48
N LYS A 173 9.37 -1.60 2.34
CA LYS A 173 10.10 -0.32 2.28
C LYS A 173 9.32 0.78 2.99
N GLU A 174 8.06 0.96 2.63
CA GLU A 174 7.17 1.95 3.24
C GLU A 174 7.05 1.72 4.76
N GLN A 175 6.85 0.47 5.18
CA GLN A 175 6.78 0.12 6.59
C GLN A 175 8.09 0.40 7.34
N ALA A 176 9.24 0.13 6.72
CA ALA A 176 10.55 0.42 7.30
C ALA A 176 10.81 1.93 7.43
N GLU A 177 10.42 2.73 6.42
CA GLU A 177 10.50 4.19 6.45
C GLU A 177 9.57 4.78 7.52
N ASN A 178 8.33 4.32 7.61
CA ASN A 178 7.38 4.73 8.63
C ASN A 178 7.90 4.40 10.03
N SER A 179 8.37 3.17 10.27
CA SER A 179 8.96 2.77 11.56
C SER A 179 10.19 3.60 11.94
N LYS A 180 11.00 4.02 10.95
CA LYS A 180 12.14 4.90 11.19
C LYS A 180 11.67 6.30 11.59
N ASN A 181 10.68 6.84 10.90
CA ASN A 181 10.11 8.16 11.19
C ASN A 181 9.44 8.18 12.56
N ASP A 182 8.71 7.11 12.92
CA ASP A 182 8.10 6.95 14.24
C ASP A 182 9.15 6.97 15.36
N LYS A 183 10.28 6.26 15.16
CA LYS A 183 11.39 6.28 16.13
C LYS A 183 12.03 7.67 16.28
N ILE A 184 12.19 8.39 15.17
CA ILE A 184 12.72 9.76 15.20
C ILE A 184 11.74 10.69 15.94
N SER A 185 10.45 10.59 15.64
CA SER A 185 9.40 11.36 16.30
C SER A 185 9.32 11.06 17.80
N LEU A 186 9.38 9.77 18.17
CA LEU A 186 9.41 9.36 19.58
C LEU A 186 10.64 9.92 20.31
N LYS A 187 11.84 9.83 19.69
CA LYS A 187 13.06 10.38 20.29
C LYS A 187 12.91 11.88 20.52
N LYS A 188 12.46 12.63 19.52
CA LYS A 188 12.22 14.08 19.64
C LYS A 188 11.22 14.37 20.77
N SER A 189 10.11 13.64 20.83
CA SER A 189 9.10 13.81 21.88
C SER A 189 9.67 13.58 23.28
N LEU A 190 10.54 12.55 23.46
CA LEU A 190 11.21 12.30 24.75
C LEU A 190 12.20 13.41 25.14
N GLU A 191 12.93 13.95 24.17
CA GLU A 191 13.81 15.09 24.39
C GLU A 191 13.01 16.32 24.81
N ASP A 192 11.92 16.64 24.13
CA ASP A 192 11.04 17.77 24.45
C ASP A 192 10.39 17.59 25.83
N ILE A 193 9.89 16.42 26.18
CA ILE A 193 9.35 16.10 27.52
C ILE A 193 10.41 16.35 28.59
N SER A 194 11.63 15.85 28.39
CA SER A 194 12.72 16.01 29.34
C SER A 194 13.05 17.48 29.57
N HIS A 195 13.09 18.28 28.51
CA HIS A 195 13.32 19.72 28.63
C HIS A 195 12.16 20.45 29.33
N GLN A 196 10.89 20.11 29.01
CA GLN A 196 9.71 20.74 29.62
C GLN A 196 9.54 20.36 31.10
N LEU A 197 10.06 19.25 31.57
CA LEU A 197 10.08 18.86 32.98
C LEU A 197 11.27 19.46 33.74
N LYS A 198 12.45 19.57 33.09
CA LYS A 198 13.66 20.07 33.71
C LYS A 198 13.54 21.55 34.11
N THR A 199 12.91 22.39 33.29
CA THR A 199 12.79 23.83 33.52
C THR A 199 12.01 24.15 34.81
N PRO A 200 10.75 23.70 35.01
CA PRO A 200 10.00 23.94 36.22
C PRO A 200 10.66 23.31 37.45
N LEU A 201 11.25 22.10 37.30
CA LEU A 201 11.95 21.46 38.41
C LEU A 201 13.16 22.28 38.86
N THR A 202 13.94 22.83 37.96
CA THR A 202 15.07 23.73 38.26
C THR A 202 14.57 25.00 38.96
N SER A 203 13.48 25.60 38.47
CA SER A 203 12.86 26.77 39.06
C SER A 203 12.42 26.51 40.52
N ILE A 204 11.74 25.40 40.75
CA ILE A 204 11.33 24.95 42.09
C ILE A 204 12.55 24.79 43.02
N THR A 205 13.61 24.11 42.51
CA THR A 205 14.84 23.89 43.30
C THR A 205 15.47 25.19 43.69
N ILE A 206 15.64 26.14 42.75
CA ILE A 206 16.21 27.47 43.06
C ILE A 206 15.38 28.23 44.06
N MET A 207 14.04 28.21 43.96
CA MET A 207 13.16 28.87 44.92
C MET A 207 13.25 28.25 46.30
N LEU A 208 13.33 26.92 46.39
CA LEU A 208 13.54 26.21 47.64
C LEU A 208 14.90 26.53 48.28
N ASP A 209 15.99 26.52 47.48
CA ASP A 209 17.33 26.85 47.96
C ASP A 209 17.35 28.31 48.53
N ASN A 210 16.72 29.25 47.81
CA ASN A 210 16.61 30.63 48.27
C ASN A 210 15.85 30.74 49.63
N ILE A 211 14.79 29.95 49.83
CA ILE A 211 14.04 29.93 51.11
C ILE A 211 14.92 29.32 52.21
N LEU A 212 15.70 28.28 51.91
CA LEU A 212 16.54 27.59 52.90
C LEU A 212 17.76 28.39 53.30
N ASP A 213 18.41 29.06 52.36
CA ASP A 213 19.64 29.79 52.58
C ASP A 213 19.41 31.17 53.25
N ASN A 214 18.21 31.75 53.07
CA ASN A 214 17.90 33.09 53.56
C ASN A 214 16.99 33.03 54.79
N LYS A 215 17.62 32.73 55.94
CA LYS A 215 16.89 32.60 57.25
C LYS A 215 16.15 33.85 57.66
N ASN A 216 16.56 35.02 57.21
CA ASN A 216 15.98 36.32 57.54
C ASN A 216 15.01 36.84 56.43
N MET A 217 14.61 35.99 55.51
CA MET A 217 13.65 36.34 54.46
C MET A 217 12.31 36.80 55.06
N GLY A 218 11.80 37.93 54.59
CA GLY A 218 10.49 38.43 54.98
C GLY A 218 9.38 37.43 54.70
N VAL A 219 8.38 37.42 55.56
CA VAL A 219 7.25 36.48 55.47
C VAL A 219 6.51 36.61 54.13
N GLU A 220 6.36 37.81 53.63
CA GLU A 220 5.70 38.09 52.33
C GLU A 220 6.45 37.45 51.17
N THR A 221 7.76 37.69 51.06
CA THR A 221 8.62 37.14 50.00
C THR A 221 8.67 35.60 50.07
N ARG A 222 8.71 35.04 51.30
CA ARG A 222 8.64 33.58 51.49
C ARG A 222 7.32 33.02 50.96
N ASN A 223 6.20 33.69 51.28
CA ASN A 223 4.88 33.28 50.84
C ASN A 223 4.72 33.40 49.32
N GLU A 224 5.36 34.38 48.68
CA GLU A 224 5.42 34.49 47.21
C GLU A 224 6.17 33.30 46.59
N PHE A 225 7.35 32.96 47.09
CA PHE A 225 8.06 31.76 46.59
C PHE A 225 7.25 30.48 46.77
N ILE A 226 6.57 30.30 47.90
CA ILE A 226 5.72 29.13 48.14
C ILE A 226 4.55 29.09 47.16
N LYS A 227 3.92 30.23 46.86
CA LYS A 227 2.87 30.30 45.83
C LYS A 227 3.38 29.97 44.45
N ASP A 228 4.57 30.47 44.09
CA ASP A 228 5.20 30.19 42.79
C ASP A 228 5.59 28.71 42.67
N ILE A 229 6.16 28.11 43.72
CA ILE A 229 6.42 26.68 43.80
C ILE A 229 5.14 25.86 43.58
N HIS A 230 4.06 26.25 44.27
CA HIS A 230 2.76 25.57 44.15
C HIS A 230 2.22 25.67 42.71
N ARG A 231 2.37 26.84 42.06
CA ARG A 231 1.97 27.06 40.68
C ARG A 231 2.78 26.16 39.71
N GLU A 232 4.10 26.08 39.87
CA GLU A 232 4.95 25.22 39.07
C GLU A 232 4.60 23.73 39.23
N ILE A 233 4.33 23.26 40.44
CA ILE A 233 3.88 21.87 40.69
C ILE A 233 2.53 21.61 40.03
N ALA A 234 1.57 22.55 40.08
CA ALA A 234 0.28 22.43 39.44
C ALA A 234 0.43 22.34 37.89
N ASN A 235 1.31 23.17 37.29
CA ASN A 235 1.63 23.14 35.88
C ASN A 235 2.26 21.80 35.47
N MET A 236 3.21 21.29 36.27
CA MET A 236 3.81 19.97 36.01
C MET A 236 2.78 18.84 36.07
N ASN A 237 1.88 18.85 37.04
CA ASN A 237 0.80 17.87 37.14
C ASN A 237 -0.13 17.92 35.92
N PHE A 238 -0.55 19.10 35.52
CA PHE A 238 -1.35 19.28 34.28
C PHE A 238 -0.62 18.75 33.05
N PHE A 239 0.68 19.04 32.92
CA PHE A 239 1.52 18.55 31.84
C PHE A 239 1.53 17.03 31.80
N VAL A 240 1.84 16.35 32.92
CA VAL A 240 1.90 14.89 32.97
C VAL A 240 0.56 14.26 32.63
N GLN A 241 -0.56 14.79 33.16
CA GLN A 241 -1.90 14.30 32.88
C GLN A 241 -2.26 14.44 31.40
N THR A 242 -1.91 15.56 30.77
CA THR A 242 -2.16 15.79 29.34
C THR A 242 -1.32 14.86 28.46
N LEU A 243 -0.06 14.63 28.85
CA LEU A 243 0.81 13.68 28.17
C LEU A 243 0.28 12.24 28.25
N LEU A 244 -0.22 11.82 29.42
CA LEU A 244 -0.84 10.51 29.59
C LEU A 244 -2.11 10.37 28.73
N LYS A 245 -2.92 11.43 28.60
CA LYS A 245 -4.07 11.44 27.69
C LYS A 245 -3.61 11.23 26.25
N LEU A 246 -2.63 11.99 25.75
CA LEU A 246 -2.08 11.85 24.41
C LEU A 246 -1.50 10.45 24.15
N SER A 247 -0.73 9.91 25.10
CA SER A 247 -0.19 8.55 24.99
C SER A 247 -1.27 7.49 24.83
N LYS A 248 -2.40 7.63 25.52
CA LYS A 248 -3.56 6.73 25.37
C LYS A 248 -4.21 6.86 23.99
N PHE A 249 -4.25 8.07 23.40
CA PHE A 249 -4.73 8.28 22.04
C PHE A 249 -3.80 7.62 21.00
N ASP A 250 -2.49 7.75 21.17
CA ASP A 250 -1.51 7.15 20.27
C ASP A 250 -1.55 5.61 20.27
N ALA A 251 -1.81 5.03 21.44
CA ALA A 251 -1.93 3.58 21.60
C ALA A 251 -3.29 3.02 21.18
N ASP A 252 -4.22 3.84 20.67
CA ASP A 252 -5.62 3.48 20.37
C ASP A 252 -6.32 2.70 21.51
N THR A 253 -5.91 2.97 22.75
CA THR A 253 -6.45 2.27 23.94
C THR A 253 -7.71 2.94 24.51
N ILE A 254 -8.10 4.09 23.95
CA ILE A 254 -9.30 4.80 24.36
C ILE A 254 -10.52 4.22 23.67
N THR A 255 -11.47 3.76 24.46
CA THR A 255 -12.80 3.41 23.96
C THR A 255 -13.70 4.64 24.08
N PHE A 256 -14.13 5.19 22.96
CA PHE A 256 -15.09 6.29 22.92
C PHE A 256 -16.50 5.79 23.20
N ASN A 257 -17.25 6.54 23.99
CA ASN A 257 -18.67 6.33 24.20
C ASN A 257 -19.46 7.27 23.27
N ASP A 258 -19.38 7.00 21.97
CA ASP A 258 -19.96 7.85 20.96
C ASP A 258 -21.49 7.82 21.01
N LYS A 259 -22.06 9.01 21.13
CA LYS A 259 -23.50 9.26 21.11
C LYS A 259 -23.81 10.48 20.27
N GLN A 260 -25.05 10.57 19.84
CA GLN A 260 -25.51 11.78 19.17
C GLN A 260 -25.70 12.89 20.20
N GLU A 261 -24.74 13.80 20.26
CA GLU A 261 -24.69 14.90 21.21
C GLU A 261 -25.04 16.23 20.52
N LYS A 262 -25.66 17.15 21.26
CA LYS A 262 -25.97 18.49 20.76
C LYS A 262 -24.73 19.38 20.88
N ILE A 263 -24.36 20.06 19.81
CA ILE A 263 -23.23 21.01 19.82
C ILE A 263 -23.41 22.08 20.90
N LYS A 264 -24.65 22.53 21.12
CA LYS A 264 -24.98 23.48 22.17
C LYS A 264 -24.50 23.01 23.54
N ASP A 265 -24.67 21.73 23.89
CA ASP A 265 -24.31 21.19 25.19
C ASP A 265 -22.77 21.08 25.34
N ILE A 266 -22.07 20.69 24.26
CA ILE A 266 -20.60 20.69 24.21
C ILE A 266 -20.05 22.10 24.43
N VAL A 267 -20.55 23.09 23.71
CA VAL A 267 -20.11 24.49 23.80
C VAL A 267 -20.40 25.05 25.20
N LYS A 268 -21.61 24.80 25.75
CA LYS A 268 -21.99 25.25 27.05
C LYS A 268 -21.08 24.75 28.17
N GLU A 269 -20.77 23.44 28.14
CA GLU A 269 -19.90 22.85 29.19
C GLU A 269 -18.44 23.32 29.03
N SER A 270 -17.98 23.51 27.78
CA SER A 270 -16.66 24.07 27.51
C SER A 270 -16.50 25.51 27.98
N ILE A 271 -17.53 26.35 27.80
CA ILE A 271 -17.55 27.73 28.36
C ILE A 271 -17.47 27.70 29.86
N ARG A 272 -18.23 26.82 30.52
CA ARG A 272 -18.21 26.67 31.97
C ARG A 272 -16.80 26.34 32.49
N ASN A 273 -16.05 25.51 31.79
CA ASN A 273 -14.69 25.13 32.14
C ASN A 273 -13.68 26.29 32.05
N VAL A 274 -13.95 27.31 31.24
CA VAL A 274 -13.08 28.48 31.10
C VAL A 274 -13.60 29.74 31.79
N SER A 275 -14.79 29.70 32.42
CA SER A 275 -15.46 30.87 33.03
C SER A 275 -14.55 31.61 34.00
N THR A 276 -13.89 30.90 34.92
CA THR A 276 -12.98 31.51 35.91
C THR A 276 -11.82 32.26 35.23
N LEU A 277 -11.28 31.74 34.11
CA LEU A 277 -10.21 32.41 33.37
C LEU A 277 -10.74 33.67 32.65
N CYS A 278 -11.94 33.62 32.13
CA CYS A 278 -12.61 34.77 31.55
C CYS A 278 -12.89 35.87 32.59
N ASP A 279 -13.37 35.50 33.79
CA ASP A 279 -13.62 36.43 34.89
C ASP A 279 -12.34 37.11 35.34
N LEU A 280 -11.22 36.39 35.47
CA LEU A 280 -9.92 36.95 35.83
C LEU A 280 -9.40 38.00 34.83
N LYS A 281 -9.72 37.87 33.55
CA LYS A 281 -9.35 38.82 32.48
C LYS A 281 -10.49 39.77 32.11
N ASN A 282 -11.61 39.72 32.81
CA ASN A 282 -12.83 40.49 32.51
C ASN A 282 -13.27 40.34 31.06
N MET A 283 -13.26 39.11 30.54
CA MET A 283 -13.58 38.77 29.15
C MET A 283 -15.01 38.25 29.02
N GLU A 284 -15.65 38.52 27.90
CA GLU A 284 -16.99 38.07 27.56
C GLU A 284 -16.96 37.02 26.45
N ILE A 285 -17.72 35.92 26.60
CA ILE A 285 -17.94 34.94 25.53
C ILE A 285 -19.34 35.14 24.94
N VAL A 286 -19.41 35.48 23.68
CA VAL A 286 -20.65 35.71 22.94
C VAL A 286 -20.92 34.48 22.06
N VAL A 287 -22.08 33.83 22.27
CA VAL A 287 -22.48 32.64 21.53
C VAL A 287 -23.62 32.99 20.56
N ASN A 288 -23.38 32.87 19.27
CA ASN A 288 -24.37 33.04 18.22
C ASN A 288 -24.66 31.70 17.55
N SER A 289 -25.91 31.24 17.61
CA SER A 289 -26.37 30.13 16.78
C SER A 289 -27.41 30.68 15.79
N THR A 290 -27.34 30.23 14.57
CA THR A 290 -28.37 30.57 13.55
C THR A 290 -29.76 30.11 13.98
N SER A 291 -29.85 29.26 15.01
CA SER A 291 -31.11 28.69 15.49
C SER A 291 -31.66 29.28 16.79
N TYR A 292 -30.85 29.96 17.63
CA TYR A 292 -31.31 30.59 18.89
C TYR A 292 -30.31 31.63 19.43
N GLU A 293 -30.80 32.85 19.74
CA GLU A 293 -30.13 33.76 20.64
C GLU A 293 -30.25 33.22 22.09
N PHE A 294 -29.17 32.87 22.70
CA PHE A 294 -29.11 32.50 24.10
C PHE A 294 -28.48 33.65 24.89
N VAL A 295 -29.32 34.41 25.62
CA VAL A 295 -28.86 35.41 26.57
C VAL A 295 -28.98 34.79 27.97
N GLU A 296 -27.86 34.56 28.66
CA GLU A 296 -27.91 34.20 30.10
C GLU A 296 -28.46 35.36 30.92
N PRO A 297 -29.30 35.09 31.93
CA PRO A 297 -29.84 36.16 32.78
C PRO A 297 -28.72 36.72 33.66
N GLY A 298 -28.19 37.87 33.29
CA GLY A 298 -27.13 38.62 34.02
C GLY A 298 -26.43 39.69 33.17
N ILE A 299 -26.56 39.66 31.84
CA ILE A 299 -25.89 40.61 30.94
C ILE A 299 -26.86 41.66 30.44
N LYS A 300 -26.54 42.92 30.71
CA LYS A 300 -27.38 44.09 30.38
C LYS A 300 -27.64 44.27 28.88
N ASN A 301 -28.91 44.59 28.57
CA ASN A 301 -29.50 44.80 27.25
C ASN A 301 -28.98 46.01 26.44
N ASN A 302 -27.70 46.05 26.08
CA ASN A 302 -27.19 47.08 25.15
C ASN A 302 -26.75 46.55 23.78
N LEU A 303 -27.09 45.29 23.43
CA LEU A 303 -26.57 44.62 22.26
C LEU A 303 -27.40 44.78 20.97
N LYS A 304 -28.57 45.43 21.01
CA LYS A 304 -29.45 45.52 19.82
C LYS A 304 -28.93 46.45 18.73
N GLU A 305 -28.06 47.40 19.02
CA GLU A 305 -27.54 48.34 18.03
C GLU A 305 -26.25 47.87 17.36
N GLU A 306 -25.33 47.22 18.09
CA GLU A 306 -24.04 46.69 17.53
C GLU A 306 -24.24 45.47 16.60
N ILE A 307 -25.27 44.65 16.83
CA ILE A 307 -25.58 43.48 15.99
C ILE A 307 -26.10 43.91 14.62
N LYS A 308 -26.74 45.07 14.50
CA LYS A 308 -27.21 45.62 13.23
C LYS A 308 -26.10 46.05 12.28
N GLU A 309 -25.00 46.58 12.82
CA GLU A 309 -23.81 46.96 12.01
C GLU A 309 -23.00 45.78 11.50
N ILE A 310 -22.90 44.68 12.28
CA ILE A 310 -22.18 43.46 11.87
C ILE A 310 -23.03 42.65 10.88
N GLY A 311 -24.37 42.63 11.04
CA GLY A 311 -25.30 42.02 10.09
C GLY A 311 -25.25 42.66 8.71
N ALA A 312 -25.14 43.97 8.62
CA ALA A 312 -25.08 44.72 7.37
C ALA A 312 -23.82 44.43 6.53
N ILE A 313 -22.68 44.09 7.17
CA ILE A 313 -21.43 43.77 6.46
C ILE A 313 -21.47 42.35 5.87
N ILE A 314 -22.31 41.47 6.40
CA ILE A 314 -22.47 40.07 5.93
C ILE A 314 -23.56 39.98 4.84
N GLU A 315 -24.61 40.84 4.87
CA GLU A 315 -25.70 40.85 3.89
C GLU A 315 -25.28 41.37 2.51
N GLU A 316 -24.20 42.14 2.36
CA GLU A 316 -23.72 42.64 1.07
C GLU A 316 -23.10 41.55 0.15
N ARG A 317 -23.00 40.29 0.58
CA ARG A 317 -22.46 39.18 -0.23
C ARG A 317 -23.41 38.07 -0.63
N GLU A 318 -24.68 38.06 -0.18
CA GLU A 318 -25.65 37.01 -0.54
C GLU A 318 -27.05 37.55 -0.83
N GLU A 319 -27.23 38.25 -1.92
CA GLU A 319 -28.55 38.29 -2.59
C GLU A 319 -28.70 37.13 -3.56
N VAL A 320 -29.06 35.94 -3.06
CA VAL A 320 -29.75 34.94 -3.86
C VAL A 320 -31.01 34.51 -3.10
N LYS A 321 -32.13 34.97 -3.64
CA LYS A 321 -33.49 34.64 -3.19
C LYS A 321 -33.70 33.13 -3.29
N THR A 322 -34.00 32.47 -2.19
CA THR A 322 -34.79 31.26 -2.22
C THR A 322 -35.83 31.31 -1.10
N GLN A 323 -37.09 31.36 -1.51
CA GLN A 323 -38.23 31.20 -0.60
C GLN A 323 -38.23 29.75 -0.08
N GLN A 324 -37.94 29.56 1.18
CA GLN A 324 -38.15 28.29 1.88
C GLN A 324 -39.05 28.51 3.11
N LYS A 325 -40.08 27.64 3.23
CA LYS A 325 -40.99 27.53 4.38
C LYS A 325 -40.22 27.37 5.70
N PRO A 326 -40.79 27.77 6.87
CA PRO A 326 -40.14 27.60 8.16
C PRO A 326 -39.99 26.10 8.44
N GLN A 327 -38.77 25.59 8.28
CA GLN A 327 -38.37 24.26 8.78
C GLN A 327 -38.17 24.37 10.29
N GLN A 328 -38.68 23.39 11.03
CA GLN A 328 -38.33 23.19 12.44
C GLN A 328 -36.82 22.99 12.54
N PHE A 329 -36.10 24.02 13.01
CA PHE A 329 -34.65 23.98 13.17
C PHE A 329 -34.28 22.96 14.23
N LYS A 330 -33.77 21.84 13.78
CA LYS A 330 -33.19 20.82 14.66
C LYS A 330 -31.87 21.37 15.20
N SER A 331 -31.64 21.33 16.52
CA SER A 331 -30.38 21.77 17.11
C SER A 331 -29.21 20.98 16.48
N PRO A 332 -28.11 21.63 16.02
CA PRO A 332 -26.95 20.97 15.46
C PRO A 332 -26.43 19.85 16.37
N THR A 333 -26.15 18.69 15.76
CA THR A 333 -25.69 17.50 16.49
C THR A 333 -24.42 16.92 15.88
N VAL A 334 -23.66 16.20 16.69
CA VAL A 334 -22.48 15.45 16.28
C VAL A 334 -22.45 14.08 16.98
N VAL A 335 -21.96 13.04 16.29
CA VAL A 335 -21.75 11.73 16.92
C VAL A 335 -20.37 11.74 17.55
N CYS A 336 -20.30 11.72 18.89
CA CYS A 336 -19.02 11.86 19.59
C CYS A 336 -19.14 11.43 21.06
N ASP A 337 -18.00 11.29 21.72
CA ASP A 337 -17.94 11.24 23.19
C ASP A 337 -17.94 12.67 23.76
N LEU A 338 -19.00 13.01 24.48
CA LEU A 338 -19.21 14.34 25.04
C LEU A 338 -18.01 14.86 25.86
N LYS A 339 -17.44 14.01 26.71
CA LYS A 339 -16.34 14.41 27.61
C LYS A 339 -15.09 14.80 26.82
N TRP A 340 -14.75 14.02 25.80
CA TRP A 340 -13.60 14.31 24.98
C TRP A 340 -13.81 15.54 24.10
N GLN A 341 -15.00 15.71 23.55
CA GLN A 341 -15.30 16.92 22.75
C GLN A 341 -15.28 18.19 23.62
N VAL A 342 -15.84 18.13 24.82
CA VAL A 342 -15.74 19.24 25.78
C VAL A 342 -14.27 19.56 26.11
N GLU A 343 -13.43 18.55 26.28
CA GLU A 343 -11.98 18.73 26.52
C GLU A 343 -11.32 19.44 25.32
N ALA A 344 -11.62 19.00 24.08
CA ALA A 344 -11.06 19.61 22.87
C ALA A 344 -11.44 21.09 22.74
N ILE A 345 -12.73 21.41 22.86
CA ILE A 345 -13.22 22.80 22.76
C ILE A 345 -12.69 23.64 23.92
N THR A 346 -12.61 23.08 25.13
CA THR A 346 -12.02 23.75 26.28
C THR A 346 -10.56 24.15 26.06
N ASN A 347 -9.75 23.28 25.43
CA ASN A 347 -8.35 23.58 25.12
C ASN A 347 -8.23 24.72 24.10
N ILE A 348 -9.10 24.77 23.10
CA ILE A 348 -9.15 25.86 22.11
C ILE A 348 -9.56 27.17 22.80
N LEU A 349 -10.62 27.15 23.62
CA LEU A 349 -11.08 28.32 24.36
C LEU A 349 -10.03 28.83 25.34
N LYS A 350 -9.34 27.96 26.08
CA LYS A 350 -8.21 28.36 26.95
C LYS A 350 -7.16 29.12 26.18
N ASN A 351 -6.76 28.59 25.01
CA ASN A 351 -5.80 29.24 24.14
C ASN A 351 -6.28 30.63 23.70
N SER A 352 -7.56 30.74 23.29
CA SER A 352 -8.16 32.02 22.92
C SER A 352 -8.18 33.02 24.09
N VAL A 353 -8.49 32.58 25.33
CA VAL A 353 -8.45 33.44 26.51
C VAL A 353 -7.03 33.87 26.88
N GLU A 354 -6.06 32.92 26.83
CA GLU A 354 -4.66 33.19 27.21
C GLU A 354 -4.04 34.26 26.30
N HIS A 355 -4.30 34.18 24.98
CA HIS A 355 -3.72 35.05 23.96
C HIS A 355 -4.57 36.31 23.66
N SER A 356 -5.70 36.49 24.30
CA SER A 356 -6.53 37.70 24.23
C SER A 356 -6.15 38.71 25.28
N LYS A 357 -6.40 39.99 24.97
CA LYS A 357 -6.23 41.10 25.91
C LYS A 357 -7.36 41.09 26.94
N GLU A 358 -7.11 41.72 28.09
CA GLU A 358 -8.17 41.99 29.09
C GLU A 358 -9.32 42.79 28.46
N ASN A 359 -10.54 42.60 28.94
CA ASN A 359 -11.77 43.23 28.44
C ASN A 359 -12.11 42.93 26.98
N SER A 360 -11.56 41.85 26.40
CA SER A 360 -11.86 41.46 25.04
C SER A 360 -13.03 40.45 24.98
N LYS A 361 -13.51 40.17 23.74
CA LYS A 361 -14.61 39.24 23.51
C LYS A 361 -14.14 38.04 22.68
N ILE A 362 -14.68 36.86 23.01
CA ILE A 362 -14.55 35.65 22.19
C ILE A 362 -15.93 35.35 21.61
N TYR A 363 -15.98 35.10 20.31
CA TYR A 363 -17.20 34.77 19.59
C TYR A 363 -17.22 33.29 19.25
N ILE A 364 -18.32 32.61 19.57
CA ILE A 364 -18.56 31.22 19.21
C ILE A 364 -19.79 31.16 18.33
N LYS A 365 -19.63 30.63 17.10
CA LYS A 365 -20.75 30.32 16.22
C LYS A 365 -20.78 28.81 15.96
N TYR A 366 -21.97 28.23 15.92
CA TYR A 366 -22.13 26.85 15.50
C TYR A 366 -23.34 26.73 14.58
N ASP A 367 -23.21 25.85 13.57
CA ASP A 367 -24.20 25.64 12.54
C ASP A 367 -24.15 24.18 12.02
N GLU A 368 -25.16 23.80 11.25
CA GLU A 368 -25.28 22.46 10.67
C GLU A 368 -25.86 22.56 9.27
N ASN A 369 -25.23 21.86 8.33
CA ASN A 369 -25.77 21.64 6.98
C ASN A 369 -25.86 20.14 6.66
N ASN A 370 -26.17 19.80 5.41
CA ASN A 370 -26.32 18.40 4.99
C ASN A 370 -25.00 17.61 4.96
N MET A 371 -23.85 18.28 4.98
CA MET A 371 -22.52 17.64 4.82
C MET A 371 -21.74 17.60 6.11
N TYR A 372 -21.88 18.61 6.96
CA TYR A 372 -21.11 18.73 8.22
C TYR A 372 -21.85 19.56 9.25
N SER A 373 -21.44 19.39 10.50
CA SER A 373 -21.72 20.28 11.62
C SER A 373 -20.46 21.10 11.92
N GLU A 374 -20.60 22.40 12.14
CA GLU A 374 -19.48 23.33 12.28
C GLU A 374 -19.53 24.07 13.62
N ILE A 375 -18.34 24.29 14.22
CA ILE A 375 -18.12 25.18 15.35
C ILE A 375 -17.02 26.15 14.96
N VAL A 376 -17.28 27.45 15.04
CA VAL A 376 -16.30 28.51 14.79
C VAL A 376 -16.05 29.26 16.09
N ILE A 377 -14.78 29.36 16.49
CA ILE A 377 -14.34 30.11 17.69
C ILE A 377 -13.41 31.21 17.21
N LYS A 378 -13.78 32.46 17.45
CA LYS A 378 -13.01 33.64 17.04
C LYS A 378 -12.64 34.47 18.26
N ASP A 379 -11.37 34.76 18.42
CA ASP A 379 -10.83 35.70 19.38
C ASP A 379 -10.32 36.99 18.70
N ASN A 380 -10.20 38.04 19.48
CA ASN A 380 -9.58 39.31 19.09
C ASN A 380 -8.21 39.46 19.77
N GLY A 381 -7.45 38.37 19.86
CA GLY A 381 -6.15 38.31 20.51
C GLY A 381 -5.01 38.88 19.67
N ILE A 382 -3.80 38.51 20.05
CA ILE A 382 -2.55 38.96 19.39
C ILE A 382 -2.38 38.38 17.99
N GLY A 383 -3.14 37.35 17.62
CA GLY A 383 -2.98 36.61 16.39
C GLY A 383 -1.72 35.73 16.34
N ILE A 384 -1.57 35.00 15.26
CA ILE A 384 -0.50 34.00 15.05
C ILE A 384 0.27 34.39 13.78
N ASP A 385 1.60 34.29 13.83
CA ASP A 385 2.46 34.49 12.67
C ASP A 385 2.20 33.41 11.61
N LYS A 386 2.28 33.76 10.32
CA LYS A 386 2.05 32.82 9.20
C LYS A 386 2.97 31.61 9.23
N ASP A 387 4.20 31.78 9.72
CA ASP A 387 5.15 30.68 9.85
C ASP A 387 4.75 29.74 10.98
N ASP A 388 4.21 30.27 12.08
CA ASP A 388 3.79 29.51 13.25
C ASP A 388 2.47 28.73 12.99
N ILE A 389 1.57 29.24 12.15
CA ILE A 389 0.26 28.62 11.84
C ILE A 389 0.39 27.14 11.45
N LYS A 390 1.42 26.77 10.72
CA LYS A 390 1.65 25.40 10.25
C LYS A 390 1.99 24.44 11.39
N HIS A 391 2.50 24.96 12.49
CA HIS A 391 3.09 24.21 13.59
C HIS A 391 2.26 24.24 14.89
N ILE A 392 1.23 25.10 15.03
CA ILE A 392 0.48 25.27 16.28
C ILE A 392 -0.21 24.00 16.77
N PHE A 393 -0.44 23.02 15.92
CA PHE A 393 -1.00 21.73 16.28
C PHE A 393 0.07 20.66 16.52
N GLU A 394 1.37 20.99 16.35
CA GLU A 394 2.44 20.09 16.74
C GLU A 394 2.60 20.05 18.26
N ARG A 395 2.97 18.90 18.78
CA ARG A 395 3.19 18.72 20.23
C ARG A 395 4.41 19.53 20.66
N PHE A 396 4.31 20.17 21.81
CA PHE A 396 5.38 20.99 22.42
C PHE A 396 5.74 22.25 21.63
N TYR A 397 5.02 22.54 20.56
CA TYR A 397 5.26 23.75 19.80
C TYR A 397 4.77 24.97 20.58
N LYS A 398 5.63 25.99 20.66
CA LYS A 398 5.35 27.28 21.28
C LYS A 398 5.65 28.36 20.25
N GLY A 399 4.65 29.13 19.85
CA GLY A 399 4.86 30.29 18.99
C GLY A 399 5.69 31.38 19.70
N LYS A 400 6.23 32.31 18.93
CA LYS A 400 7.10 33.40 19.43
C LYS A 400 6.49 34.22 20.57
N ASN A 401 5.17 34.31 20.62
CA ASN A 401 4.40 35.11 21.59
C ASN A 401 3.64 34.24 22.61
N SER A 402 4.04 33.00 22.82
CA SER A 402 3.38 32.10 23.78
C SER A 402 3.69 32.51 25.21
N SER A 403 2.74 32.29 26.13
CA SER A 403 2.94 32.52 27.57
C SER A 403 4.03 31.57 28.10
N LYS A 404 4.81 32.03 29.10
CA LYS A 404 5.84 31.19 29.74
C LYS A 404 5.26 29.93 30.35
N ASP A 405 4.01 29.96 30.77
CA ASP A 405 3.31 28.87 31.43
C ASP A 405 2.65 27.86 30.46
N SER A 406 2.55 28.20 29.16
CA SER A 406 1.97 27.30 28.17
C SER A 406 2.92 26.14 27.85
N VAL A 407 2.40 24.93 27.76
CA VAL A 407 3.20 23.71 27.50
C VAL A 407 3.23 23.33 26.02
N GLY A 408 2.36 23.92 25.19
CA GLY A 408 2.27 23.62 23.77
C GLY A 408 1.65 22.25 23.44
N ILE A 409 0.78 21.74 24.31
CA ILE A 409 0.12 20.42 24.12
C ILE A 409 -1.39 20.56 23.88
N GLY A 410 -2.01 21.64 24.37
CA GLY A 410 -3.48 21.78 24.38
C GLY A 410 -4.11 21.73 22.97
N LEU A 411 -3.56 22.45 22.01
CA LEU A 411 -4.05 22.44 20.61
C LEU A 411 -3.77 21.11 19.92
N ALA A 412 -2.64 20.47 20.19
CA ALA A 412 -2.34 19.14 19.67
C ALA A 412 -3.35 18.08 20.17
N LEU A 413 -3.68 18.12 21.48
CA LEU A 413 -4.71 17.26 22.07
C LEU A 413 -6.09 17.55 21.44
N ALA A 414 -6.47 18.82 21.31
CA ALA A 414 -7.73 19.21 20.70
C ALA A 414 -7.86 18.67 19.27
N LYS A 415 -6.83 18.82 18.44
CA LYS A 415 -6.79 18.28 17.09
C LYS A 415 -6.94 16.76 17.09
N THR A 416 -6.18 16.05 17.92
CA THR A 416 -6.25 14.57 18.01
C THR A 416 -7.66 14.09 18.36
N ILE A 417 -8.32 14.73 19.32
CA ILE A 417 -9.69 14.38 19.73
C ILE A 417 -10.68 14.62 18.58
N ILE A 418 -10.59 15.77 17.90
CA ILE A 418 -11.48 16.13 16.80
C ILE A 418 -11.32 15.14 15.64
N GLU A 419 -10.07 14.83 15.26
CA GLU A 419 -9.78 13.90 14.16
C GLU A 419 -10.25 12.47 14.46
N LYS A 420 -10.15 12.01 15.70
CA LYS A 420 -10.66 10.69 16.10
C LYS A 420 -12.20 10.59 16.04
N ASN A 421 -12.91 11.69 16.03
CA ASN A 421 -14.37 11.76 15.84
C ASN A 421 -14.76 12.20 14.41
N ASN A 422 -13.96 11.85 13.40
CA ASN A 422 -14.21 12.17 11.99
C ASN A 422 -14.39 13.66 11.72
N GLY A 423 -13.79 14.51 12.56
CA GLY A 423 -13.76 15.96 12.38
C GLY A 423 -12.40 16.42 11.87
N TYR A 424 -12.35 17.67 11.46
CA TYR A 424 -11.10 18.37 11.17
C TYR A 424 -11.15 19.80 11.69
N ILE A 425 -9.99 20.34 12.06
CA ILE A 425 -9.82 21.69 12.57
C ILE A 425 -8.93 22.49 11.62
N THR A 426 -9.36 23.70 11.31
CA THR A 426 -8.59 24.68 10.55
C THR A 426 -8.44 25.96 11.38
N VAL A 427 -7.42 26.74 11.05
CA VAL A 427 -7.14 28.02 11.72
C VAL A 427 -6.88 29.08 10.67
N ASP A 428 -7.43 30.24 10.90
CA ASP A 428 -7.13 31.47 10.16
C ASP A 428 -6.77 32.55 11.18
N SER A 429 -5.62 33.23 10.98
CA SER A 429 -5.10 34.18 11.94
C SER A 429 -4.26 35.26 11.28
N GLU A 430 -4.36 36.47 11.78
CA GLU A 430 -3.52 37.60 11.38
C GLU A 430 -3.01 38.31 12.64
N VAL A 431 -1.71 38.58 12.67
CA VAL A 431 -1.07 39.27 13.79
C VAL A 431 -1.74 40.60 14.06
N GLY A 432 -2.18 40.83 15.31
CA GLY A 432 -2.89 42.02 15.76
C GLY A 432 -4.40 42.05 15.48
N LYS A 433 -4.96 41.07 14.76
CA LYS A 433 -6.40 40.98 14.49
C LYS A 433 -7.10 39.85 15.23
N GLY A 434 -6.34 38.85 15.70
CA GLY A 434 -6.84 37.69 16.44
C GLY A 434 -6.84 36.41 15.62
N THR A 435 -7.47 35.35 16.14
CA THR A 435 -7.47 33.99 15.60
C THR A 435 -8.87 33.45 15.45
N THR A 436 -9.11 32.71 14.38
CA THR A 436 -10.37 32.00 14.13
C THR A 436 -10.07 30.52 13.93
N PHE A 437 -10.59 29.69 14.84
CA PHE A 437 -10.59 28.23 14.72
C PHE A 437 -11.93 27.78 14.13
N CYS A 438 -11.87 26.94 13.10
CA CYS A 438 -13.05 26.35 12.47
C CYS A 438 -12.96 24.84 12.59
N ILE A 439 -13.93 24.23 13.25
CA ILE A 439 -14.03 22.80 13.52
C ILE A 439 -15.22 22.26 12.75
N ARG A 440 -15.04 21.21 11.94
CA ARG A 440 -16.09 20.57 11.16
C ARG A 440 -16.13 19.08 11.40
N TYR A 441 -17.29 18.55 11.68
CA TYR A 441 -17.58 17.12 11.82
C TYR A 441 -18.39 16.66 10.64
N LEU A 442 -17.85 15.71 9.88
CA LEU A 442 -18.53 15.13 8.71
C LEU A 442 -19.71 14.27 9.15
N LYS A 443 -20.80 14.27 8.36
CA LYS A 443 -22.01 13.46 8.63
C LYS A 443 -21.97 12.13 7.90
#